data_3f61e1993531b2efb68d19d2c12c8438
#
_entry.id   3f61e1993531b2efb68d19d2c12c8438
#
_cell.length_a   1.000
_cell.length_b   1.000
_cell.length_c   1.000
_cell.angle_alpha   90.00
_cell.angle_beta   90.00
_cell.angle_gamma   90.00
#
_symmetry.space_group_name_H-M   'P 1'
#
loop_
_entity.id
_entity.type
_entity.pdbx_description
1 polymer ?
#
loop_
_entity_poly.entity_id
_entity_poly.type
_entity_poly.pdbx_seq_one_letter_code
_entity_poly.pdbx_strand_id
1 'polypeptide(L)'
;MLPELIKSKGENRVLKIWSAGCSNGEEASSIAIMLREFLGASFKRYNISILCTDIDDDSLSKAEKAVFTPKQLEKISKERLDRFFVKTDDNYTLNDELMKLLKVKHHDLISGPKLSGFDLIYCRNVTIYFEQKLQEVLYQNFYNALNEGGYFVMGKTESLVGPAGRLFKAVDLKERIYQRKERT
;
A
#
# COMPACT_ATOMS: atom_id res chain seq x y z
N MET A 1 -9.44 -7.91 -7.68
CA MET A 1 -9.20 -6.54 -7.18
C MET A 1 -8.53 -5.64 -8.22
N LEU A 2 -7.22 -5.80 -8.59
CA LEU A 2 -6.55 -4.86 -9.53
C LEU A 2 -7.29 -4.70 -10.87
N PRO A 3 -7.75 -5.76 -11.57
CA PRO A 3 -8.49 -5.60 -12.82
C PRO A 3 -9.70 -4.68 -12.69
N GLU A 4 -10.51 -4.87 -11.66
CA GLU A 4 -11.70 -4.06 -11.40
C GLU A 4 -11.34 -2.62 -11.05
N LEU A 5 -10.31 -2.43 -10.20
CA LEU A 5 -9.82 -1.11 -9.82
C LEU A 5 -9.34 -0.33 -11.06
N ILE A 6 -8.53 -0.95 -11.91
CA ILE A 6 -8.02 -0.31 -13.12
C ILE A 6 -9.16 -0.03 -14.12
N LYS A 7 -10.11 -0.95 -14.27
CA LYS A 7 -11.30 -0.77 -15.11
C LYS A 7 -12.15 0.41 -14.63
N SER A 8 -12.33 0.59 -13.32
CA SER A 8 -13.11 1.69 -12.75
C SER A 8 -12.49 3.07 -13.00
N LYS A 9 -11.19 3.15 -13.31
CA LYS A 9 -10.51 4.42 -13.60
C LYS A 9 -10.86 4.99 -14.97
N GLY A 10 -11.31 4.19 -15.92
CA GLY A 10 -11.70 4.64 -17.26
C GLY A 10 -10.61 5.51 -17.91
N GLU A 11 -10.98 6.71 -18.34
CA GLU A 11 -10.06 7.70 -18.91
C GLU A 11 -9.26 8.47 -17.83
N ASN A 12 -9.78 8.54 -16.60
CA ASN A 12 -9.05 9.12 -15.46
C ASN A 12 -8.02 8.10 -14.94
N ARG A 13 -6.82 8.21 -15.42
CA ARG A 13 -5.71 7.29 -15.13
C ARG A 13 -4.90 7.70 -13.89
N VAL A 14 -5.53 8.37 -12.94
CA VAL A 14 -4.91 8.71 -11.64
C VAL A 14 -5.16 7.58 -10.66
N LEU A 15 -4.09 7.03 -10.09
CA LEU A 15 -4.12 5.96 -9.12
C LEU A 15 -3.36 6.37 -7.87
N LYS A 16 -4.09 6.59 -6.78
CA LYS A 16 -3.51 6.98 -5.49
C LYS A 16 -3.60 5.81 -4.52
N ILE A 17 -2.45 5.38 -4.03
CA ILE A 17 -2.32 4.24 -3.12
C ILE A 17 -1.68 4.72 -1.84
N TRP A 18 -2.06 4.12 -0.72
CA TRP A 18 -1.47 4.38 0.59
C TRP A 18 -0.96 3.06 1.19
N SER A 19 0.33 2.99 1.49
CA SER A 19 0.96 1.99 2.33
C SER A 19 1.08 2.59 3.74
N ALA A 20 0.17 2.19 4.62
CA ALA A 20 0.00 2.73 5.96
C ALA A 20 0.71 1.84 6.99
N GLY A 21 1.75 2.37 7.65
CA GLY A 21 2.71 1.58 8.40
C GLY A 21 3.69 0.88 7.46
N CYS A 22 4.35 1.64 6.58
CA CYS A 22 5.16 1.11 5.48
C CYS A 22 6.52 0.55 5.92
N SER A 23 6.92 0.76 7.17
CA SER A 23 8.23 0.38 7.70
C SER A 23 9.38 0.82 6.77
N ASN A 24 10.32 -0.04 6.43
CA ASN A 24 11.46 0.29 5.57
C ASN A 24 11.12 0.35 4.06
N GLY A 25 9.83 0.26 3.68
CA GLY A 25 9.38 0.45 2.29
C GLY A 25 9.29 -0.83 1.45
N GLU A 26 9.46 -2.02 2.02
CA GLU A 26 9.36 -3.30 1.28
C GLU A 26 7.97 -3.50 0.68
N GLU A 27 6.91 -3.18 1.46
CA GLU A 27 5.53 -3.30 0.97
C GLU A 27 5.26 -2.33 -0.18
N ALA A 28 5.63 -1.05 -0.03
CA ALA A 28 5.44 -0.03 -1.04
C ALA A 28 6.19 -0.35 -2.34
N SER A 29 7.42 -0.85 -2.23
CA SER A 29 8.22 -1.32 -3.38
C SER A 29 7.56 -2.50 -4.09
N SER A 30 7.02 -3.45 -3.32
CA SER A 30 6.28 -4.60 -3.86
C SER A 30 5.01 -4.16 -4.60
N ILE A 31 4.29 -3.16 -4.07
CA ILE A 31 3.11 -2.57 -4.74
C ILE A 31 3.52 -1.91 -6.07
N ALA A 32 4.61 -1.15 -6.08
CA ALA A 32 5.12 -0.50 -7.29
C ALA A 32 5.48 -1.53 -8.37
N ILE A 33 6.19 -2.61 -8.01
CA ILE A 33 6.54 -3.72 -8.90
C ILE A 33 5.28 -4.40 -9.45
N MET A 34 4.34 -4.74 -8.59
CA MET A 34 3.08 -5.38 -8.96
C MET A 34 2.29 -4.53 -9.97
N LEU A 35 2.20 -3.23 -9.77
CA LEU A 35 1.53 -2.32 -10.70
C LEU A 35 2.27 -2.22 -12.03
N ARG A 36 3.60 -2.17 -12.02
CA ARG A 36 4.42 -2.13 -13.22
C ARG A 36 4.25 -3.40 -14.07
N GLU A 37 4.21 -4.55 -13.42
CA GLU A 37 3.96 -5.84 -14.09
C GLU A 37 2.53 -5.93 -14.64
N PHE A 38 1.54 -5.56 -13.82
CA PHE A 38 0.12 -5.66 -14.20
C PHE A 38 -0.26 -4.72 -15.36
N LEU A 39 0.22 -3.48 -15.32
CA LEU A 39 -0.09 -2.48 -16.36
C LEU A 39 0.77 -2.63 -17.62
N GLY A 40 1.92 -3.28 -17.54
CA GLY A 40 2.80 -3.56 -18.68
C GLY A 40 3.11 -2.31 -19.50
N ALA A 41 2.82 -2.34 -20.79
CA ALA A 41 3.04 -1.21 -21.72
C ALA A 41 2.14 0.02 -21.40
N SER A 42 1.02 -0.19 -20.69
CA SER A 42 0.11 0.89 -20.31
C SER A 42 0.57 1.67 -19.08
N PHE A 43 1.59 1.21 -18.36
CA PHE A 43 2.04 1.79 -17.08
C PHE A 43 2.28 3.31 -17.18
N LYS A 44 3.00 3.76 -18.20
CA LYS A 44 3.32 5.18 -18.42
C LYS A 44 2.10 6.07 -18.72
N ARG A 45 0.93 5.47 -18.97
CA ARG A 45 -0.32 6.21 -19.18
C ARG A 45 -1.03 6.54 -17.87
N TYR A 46 -0.59 5.95 -16.74
CA TYR A 46 -1.17 6.17 -15.44
C TYR A 46 -0.32 7.16 -14.63
N ASN A 47 -0.99 8.09 -13.96
CA ASN A 47 -0.38 8.92 -12.93
C ASN A 47 -0.53 8.19 -11.58
N ILE A 48 0.52 7.46 -11.20
CA ILE A 48 0.54 6.62 -10.00
C ILE A 48 1.30 7.34 -8.89
N SER A 49 0.72 7.35 -7.70
CA SER A 49 1.38 7.82 -6.48
C SER A 49 1.12 6.84 -5.35
N ILE A 50 2.18 6.42 -4.67
CA ILE A 50 2.14 5.54 -3.50
C ILE A 50 2.62 6.36 -2.31
N LEU A 51 1.69 6.76 -1.45
CA LEU A 51 2.03 7.40 -0.17
C LEU A 51 2.49 6.32 0.81
N CYS A 52 3.70 6.45 1.30
CA CYS A 52 4.33 5.57 2.28
C CYS A 52 4.37 6.31 3.61
N THR A 53 3.69 5.80 4.63
CA THR A 53 3.68 6.46 5.93
C THR A 53 4.04 5.52 7.06
N ASP A 54 4.77 6.04 8.02
CA ASP A 54 5.09 5.36 9.28
C ASP A 54 5.23 6.41 10.39
N ILE A 55 5.27 5.98 11.65
CA ILE A 55 5.57 6.81 12.81
C ILE A 55 7.07 6.84 13.11
N ASP A 56 7.82 5.86 12.61
CA ASP A 56 9.25 5.70 12.83
C ASP A 56 10.08 6.39 11.73
N ASP A 57 10.74 7.49 12.07
CA ASP A 57 11.55 8.28 11.15
C ASP A 57 12.77 7.52 10.61
N ASP A 58 13.34 6.58 11.38
CA ASP A 58 14.45 5.75 10.93
C ASP A 58 14.00 4.78 9.83
N SER A 59 12.83 4.19 9.97
CA SER A 59 12.20 3.37 8.93
C SER A 59 11.87 4.20 7.69
N LEU A 60 11.31 5.39 7.86
CA LEU A 60 11.00 6.29 6.75
C LEU A 60 12.26 6.70 5.97
N SER A 61 13.35 6.99 6.65
CA SER A 61 14.65 7.29 6.00
C SER A 61 15.16 6.13 5.13
N LYS A 62 14.91 4.89 5.54
CA LYS A 62 15.24 3.69 4.74
C LYS A 62 14.27 3.52 3.57
N ALA A 63 12.97 3.72 3.82
CA ALA A 63 11.94 3.65 2.79
C ALA A 63 12.16 4.67 1.67
N GLU A 64 12.63 5.89 1.99
CA GLU A 64 12.95 6.93 1.01
C GLU A 64 14.11 6.54 0.11
N LYS A 65 15.13 5.87 0.67
CA LYS A 65 16.28 5.38 -0.09
C LYS A 65 15.95 4.17 -0.95
N ALA A 66 14.93 3.38 -0.56
CA ALA A 66 14.51 2.12 -1.17
C ALA A 66 15.70 1.17 -1.45
N VAL A 67 16.61 1.06 -0.47
CA VAL A 67 17.79 0.19 -0.51
C VAL A 67 17.54 -1.02 0.39
N PHE A 68 17.74 -2.20 -0.15
CA PHE A 68 17.44 -3.48 0.51
C PHE A 68 18.66 -4.41 0.51
N THR A 69 18.82 -5.13 1.61
CA THR A 69 19.82 -6.20 1.72
C THR A 69 19.38 -7.45 0.93
N PRO A 70 20.31 -8.33 0.53
CA PRO A 70 19.96 -9.62 -0.09
C PRO A 70 18.95 -10.44 0.74
N LYS A 71 19.06 -10.40 2.07
CA LYS A 71 18.14 -11.09 2.99
C LYS A 71 16.71 -10.59 2.90
N GLN A 72 16.50 -9.28 2.77
CA GLN A 72 15.15 -8.71 2.61
C GLN A 72 14.52 -9.11 1.27
N LEU A 73 15.34 -9.38 0.26
CA LEU A 73 14.91 -9.74 -1.10
C LEU A 73 14.97 -11.24 -1.40
N GLU A 74 15.26 -12.10 -0.41
CA GLU A 74 15.45 -13.55 -0.60
C GLU A 74 14.27 -14.27 -1.26
N LYS A 75 13.04 -13.72 -1.08
CA LYS A 75 11.79 -14.26 -1.65
C LYS A 75 11.45 -13.68 -3.02
N ILE A 76 12.21 -12.74 -3.51
CA ILE A 76 12.01 -12.14 -4.83
C ILE A 76 12.67 -13.04 -5.90
N SER A 77 11.95 -13.31 -6.99
CA SER A 77 12.50 -14.07 -8.10
C SER A 77 13.68 -13.33 -8.73
N LYS A 78 14.64 -14.09 -9.26
CA LYS A 78 15.81 -13.52 -9.96
C LYS A 78 15.38 -12.58 -11.09
N GLU A 79 14.36 -12.95 -11.86
CA GLU A 79 13.81 -12.12 -12.93
C GLU A 79 13.35 -10.74 -12.44
N ARG A 80 12.61 -10.69 -11.31
CA ARG A 80 12.19 -9.43 -10.71
C ARG A 80 13.36 -8.63 -10.16
N LEU A 81 14.33 -9.32 -9.55
CA LEU A 81 15.52 -8.68 -9.03
C LEU A 81 16.29 -7.99 -10.15
N ASP A 82 16.58 -8.71 -11.26
CA ASP A 82 17.31 -8.20 -12.42
C ASP A 82 16.55 -7.05 -13.14
N ARG A 83 15.22 -7.07 -13.09
CA ARG A 83 14.38 -6.11 -13.81
C ARG A 83 14.09 -4.83 -13.03
N PHE A 84 13.93 -4.93 -11.73
CA PHE A 84 13.40 -3.83 -10.91
C PHE A 84 14.40 -3.26 -9.91
N PHE A 85 15.54 -3.90 -9.73
CA PHE A 85 16.56 -3.44 -8.80
C PHE A 85 17.89 -3.23 -9.50
N VAL A 86 18.65 -2.28 -8.97
CA VAL A 86 20.05 -2.04 -9.34
C VAL A 86 20.91 -2.54 -8.18
N LYS A 87 21.85 -3.44 -8.46
CA LYS A 87 22.82 -3.90 -7.46
C LYS A 87 23.87 -2.82 -7.24
N THR A 88 24.06 -2.41 -6.00
CA THR A 88 25.07 -1.45 -5.57
C THR A 88 25.83 -2.06 -4.41
N ASP A 89 27.08 -2.43 -4.62
CA ASP A 89 27.90 -3.17 -3.67
C ASP A 89 27.20 -4.45 -3.17
N ASP A 90 26.93 -4.54 -1.86
CA ASP A 90 26.26 -5.67 -1.23
C ASP A 90 24.74 -5.53 -1.13
N ASN A 91 24.15 -4.44 -1.65
CA ASN A 91 22.73 -4.12 -1.53
C ASN A 91 22.08 -3.98 -2.92
N TYR A 92 20.76 -3.81 -2.88
CA TYR A 92 19.91 -3.61 -4.04
C TYR A 92 19.06 -2.37 -3.86
N THR A 93 19.05 -1.47 -4.82
CA THR A 93 18.23 -0.27 -4.83
C THR A 93 17.09 -0.45 -5.84
N LEU A 94 15.86 -0.12 -5.45
CA LEU A 94 14.74 -0.08 -6.39
C LEU A 94 15.06 0.89 -7.53
N ASN A 95 14.74 0.54 -8.77
CA ASN A 95 15.05 1.39 -9.91
C ASN A 95 14.31 2.74 -9.88
N ASP A 96 14.86 3.76 -10.52
CA ASP A 96 14.34 5.13 -10.52
C ASP A 96 12.91 5.25 -11.05
N GLU A 97 12.50 4.40 -12.00
CA GLU A 97 11.13 4.42 -12.54
C GLU A 97 10.11 4.17 -11.44
N LEU A 98 10.40 3.21 -10.55
CA LEU A 98 9.51 2.84 -9.46
C LEU A 98 9.70 3.69 -8.21
N MET A 99 10.92 4.12 -7.88
CA MET A 99 11.19 5.02 -6.76
C MET A 99 10.41 6.32 -6.86
N LYS A 100 10.27 6.88 -8.06
CA LYS A 100 9.51 8.13 -8.29
C LYS A 100 8.03 8.05 -7.91
N LEU A 101 7.48 6.84 -7.81
CA LEU A 101 6.09 6.63 -7.38
C LEU A 101 5.93 6.78 -5.86
N LEU A 102 6.98 6.52 -5.10
CA LEU A 102 6.97 6.50 -3.64
C LEU A 102 7.04 7.93 -3.10
N LYS A 103 6.13 8.26 -2.20
CA LYS A 103 6.08 9.54 -1.48
C LYS A 103 6.10 9.24 0.01
N VAL A 104 7.26 9.39 0.62
CA VAL A 104 7.47 9.05 2.03
C VAL A 104 7.08 10.22 2.92
N LYS A 105 6.36 9.95 4.00
CA LYS A 105 5.91 10.97 4.94
C LYS A 105 5.70 10.40 6.34
N HIS A 106 6.15 11.11 7.37
CA HIS A 106 5.79 10.82 8.75
C HIS A 106 4.29 10.99 8.98
N HIS A 107 3.65 10.01 9.60
CA HIS A 107 2.22 10.05 9.90
C HIS A 107 1.83 9.06 10.99
N ASP A 108 1.21 9.60 12.05
CA ASP A 108 0.53 8.79 13.05
C ASP A 108 -0.87 8.43 12.56
N LEU A 109 -1.15 7.15 12.43
CA LEU A 109 -2.43 6.63 11.91
C LEU A 109 -3.62 6.96 12.80
N ILE A 110 -3.39 7.22 14.10
CA ILE A 110 -4.44 7.48 15.09
C ILE A 110 -4.65 8.99 15.28
N SER A 111 -3.58 9.71 15.62
CA SER A 111 -3.61 11.13 16.00
C SER A 111 -3.30 12.08 14.86
N GLY A 112 -2.73 11.59 13.77
CA GLY A 112 -2.34 12.41 12.63
C GLY A 112 -3.52 13.00 11.85
N PRO A 113 -3.24 13.96 10.94
CA PRO A 113 -4.28 14.60 10.12
C PRO A 113 -4.99 13.58 9.24
N LYS A 114 -6.28 13.76 9.03
CA LYS A 114 -7.08 12.83 8.21
C LYS A 114 -6.68 12.95 6.75
N LEU A 115 -6.33 11.82 6.17
CA LEU A 115 -6.00 11.67 4.76
C LEU A 115 -7.24 11.22 3.96
N SER A 116 -7.25 11.50 2.64
CA SER A 116 -8.37 11.12 1.76
C SER A 116 -7.96 10.98 0.29
N GLY A 117 -8.86 10.39 -0.49
CA GLY A 117 -8.72 10.31 -1.95
C GLY A 117 -7.88 9.14 -2.44
N PHE A 118 -7.79 8.06 -1.68
CA PHE A 118 -7.07 6.85 -2.07
C PHE A 118 -7.99 5.82 -2.75
N ASP A 119 -7.45 5.16 -3.73
CA ASP A 119 -8.12 4.08 -4.45
C ASP A 119 -7.81 2.71 -3.84
N LEU A 120 -6.70 2.64 -3.15
CA LEU A 120 -6.21 1.43 -2.53
C LEU A 120 -5.40 1.79 -1.28
N ILE A 121 -5.72 1.15 -0.15
CA ILE A 121 -4.96 1.25 1.09
C ILE A 121 -4.44 -0.13 1.45
N TYR A 122 -3.14 -0.23 1.68
CA TYR A 122 -2.49 -1.35 2.34
C TYR A 122 -2.18 -0.95 3.78
N CYS A 123 -2.59 -1.76 4.74
CA CYS A 123 -2.15 -1.67 6.13
C CYS A 123 -2.02 -3.09 6.66
N ARG A 124 -0.81 -3.62 6.64
CA ARG A 124 -0.56 -5.02 6.97
C ARG A 124 0.41 -5.13 8.14
N ASN A 125 0.06 -6.01 9.08
CA ASN A 125 0.86 -6.29 10.27
C ASN A 125 1.08 -5.06 11.18
N VAL A 126 0.14 -4.11 11.18
CA VAL A 126 0.17 -2.88 11.96
C VAL A 126 -0.90 -2.90 13.04
N THR A 127 -2.11 -3.33 12.70
CA THR A 127 -3.26 -3.28 13.62
C THR A 127 -3.12 -4.25 14.79
N ILE A 128 -2.23 -5.25 14.68
CA ILE A 128 -1.90 -6.18 15.77
C ILE A 128 -1.32 -5.49 17.01
N TYR A 129 -0.80 -4.28 16.87
CA TYR A 129 -0.24 -3.49 17.99
C TYR A 129 -1.28 -2.59 18.67
N PHE A 130 -2.53 -2.55 18.18
CA PHE A 130 -3.57 -1.68 18.71
C PHE A 130 -4.63 -2.47 19.47
N GLU A 131 -5.14 -1.86 20.55
CA GLU A 131 -6.34 -2.35 21.21
C GLU A 131 -7.56 -2.25 20.28
N GLN A 132 -8.57 -3.08 20.51
CA GLN A 132 -9.76 -3.19 19.65
C GLN A 132 -10.43 -1.84 19.36
N LYS A 133 -10.57 -0.96 20.38
CA LYS A 133 -11.17 0.36 20.20
C LYS A 133 -10.38 1.24 19.23
N LEU A 134 -9.05 1.19 19.29
CA LEU A 134 -8.19 1.92 18.37
C LEU A 134 -8.22 1.33 16.96
N GLN A 135 -8.32 0.01 16.84
CA GLN A 135 -8.52 -0.65 15.55
C GLN A 135 -9.82 -0.16 14.87
N GLU A 136 -10.92 -0.03 15.62
CA GLU A 136 -12.19 0.46 15.09
C GLU A 136 -12.06 1.90 14.57
N VAL A 137 -11.38 2.78 15.32
CA VAL A 137 -11.08 4.16 14.88
C VAL A 137 -10.25 4.15 13.61
N LEU A 138 -9.22 3.32 13.55
CA LEU A 138 -8.34 3.21 12.39
C LEU A 138 -9.09 2.74 11.15
N TYR A 139 -9.91 1.71 11.26
CA TYR A 139 -10.71 1.21 10.14
C TYR A 139 -11.74 2.24 9.65
N GLN A 140 -12.33 3.03 10.57
CA GLN A 140 -13.19 4.14 10.20
C GLN A 140 -12.39 5.22 9.46
N ASN A 141 -11.15 5.51 9.86
CA ASN A 141 -10.27 6.44 9.17
C ASN A 141 -9.94 5.94 7.76
N PHE A 142 -9.63 4.67 7.59
CA PHE A 142 -9.37 4.08 6.27
C PHE A 142 -10.62 4.10 5.37
N TYR A 143 -11.79 3.80 5.93
CA TYR A 143 -13.05 3.93 5.19
C TYR A 143 -13.24 5.35 4.65
N ASN A 144 -13.01 6.36 5.48
CA ASN A 144 -13.15 7.77 5.09
C ASN A 144 -12.04 8.22 4.11
N ALA A 145 -10.87 7.61 4.19
CA ALA A 145 -9.72 7.92 3.33
C ALA A 145 -9.85 7.34 1.91
N LEU A 146 -10.58 6.24 1.75
CA LEU A 146 -10.80 5.61 0.46
C LEU A 146 -11.79 6.39 -0.40
N ASN A 147 -11.59 6.39 -1.69
CA ASN A 147 -12.60 6.75 -2.69
C ASN A 147 -13.72 5.71 -2.72
N GLU A 148 -14.88 6.06 -3.27
CA GLU A 148 -15.96 5.10 -3.51
C GLU A 148 -15.47 3.94 -4.37
N GLY A 149 -15.86 2.72 -3.98
CA GLY A 149 -15.38 1.50 -4.65
C GLY A 149 -13.90 1.18 -4.42
N GLY A 150 -13.18 1.98 -3.64
CA GLY A 150 -11.78 1.75 -3.29
C GLY A 150 -11.58 0.51 -2.43
N TYR A 151 -10.34 0.03 -2.36
CA TYR A 151 -10.01 -1.24 -1.72
C TYR A 151 -9.12 -1.05 -0.49
N PHE A 152 -9.29 -1.93 0.49
CA PHE A 152 -8.48 -2.03 1.68
C PHE A 152 -7.90 -3.44 1.79
N VAL A 153 -6.58 -3.53 1.99
CA VAL A 153 -5.84 -4.80 2.12
C VAL A 153 -5.16 -4.84 3.48
N MET A 154 -5.44 -5.90 4.23
CA MET A 154 -4.88 -6.15 5.57
C MET A 154 -3.83 -7.26 5.56
N GLY A 155 -3.13 -7.44 6.66
CA GLY A 155 -2.30 -8.63 6.90
C GLY A 155 -3.16 -9.89 7.11
N LYS A 156 -2.61 -11.05 6.74
CA LYS A 156 -3.34 -12.34 6.78
C LYS A 156 -3.83 -12.74 8.18
N THR A 157 -3.13 -12.31 9.22
CA THR A 157 -3.46 -12.59 10.62
C THR A 157 -4.40 -11.56 11.24
N GLU A 158 -4.69 -10.48 10.53
CA GLU A 158 -5.55 -9.40 10.99
C GLU A 158 -7.01 -9.64 10.55
N SER A 159 -7.95 -9.03 11.26
CA SER A 159 -9.38 -9.17 10.96
C SER A 159 -10.08 -7.83 11.18
N LEU A 160 -11.06 -7.53 10.31
CA LEU A 160 -11.98 -6.42 10.57
C LEU A 160 -12.90 -6.80 11.73
N VAL A 161 -12.75 -6.07 12.85
CA VAL A 161 -13.53 -6.30 14.06
C VAL A 161 -14.54 -5.18 14.29
N GLY A 162 -15.59 -5.49 15.07
CA GLY A 162 -16.57 -4.51 15.50
C GLY A 162 -17.43 -3.90 14.38
N PRO A 163 -18.01 -2.71 14.62
CA PRO A 163 -18.88 -2.00 13.67
C PRO A 163 -18.19 -1.66 12.35
N ALA A 164 -16.87 -1.45 12.37
CA ALA A 164 -16.10 -1.11 11.17
C ALA A 164 -16.14 -2.21 10.10
N GLY A 165 -16.31 -3.49 10.49
CA GLY A 165 -16.51 -4.58 9.54
C GLY A 165 -17.73 -4.42 8.63
N ARG A 166 -18.74 -3.65 9.08
CA ARG A 166 -19.97 -3.36 8.30
C ARG A 166 -19.73 -2.34 7.18
N LEU A 167 -18.67 -1.54 7.29
CA LEU A 167 -18.30 -0.49 6.33
C LEU A 167 -17.71 -1.06 5.04
N PHE A 168 -17.21 -2.29 5.11
CA PHE A 168 -16.51 -2.93 4.02
C PHE A 168 -17.25 -4.18 3.53
N LYS A 169 -17.10 -4.48 2.26
CA LYS A 169 -17.51 -5.75 1.63
C LYS A 169 -16.27 -6.61 1.44
N ALA A 170 -16.29 -7.84 1.92
CA ALA A 170 -15.22 -8.79 1.65
C ALA A 170 -15.18 -9.13 0.15
N VAL A 171 -14.00 -9.01 -0.47
CA VAL A 171 -13.74 -9.37 -1.87
C VAL A 171 -12.96 -10.68 -1.91
N ASP A 172 -11.94 -10.81 -1.06
CA ASP A 172 -11.16 -12.04 -0.87
C ASP A 172 -10.80 -12.18 0.61
N LEU A 173 -11.47 -13.11 1.28
CA LEU A 173 -11.24 -13.35 2.72
C LEU A 173 -9.90 -14.01 3.00
N LYS A 174 -9.40 -14.83 2.07
CA LYS A 174 -8.10 -15.51 2.21
C LYS A 174 -6.94 -14.51 2.14
N GLU A 175 -7.02 -13.58 1.21
CA GLU A 175 -6.00 -12.54 1.02
C GLU A 175 -6.34 -11.24 1.77
N ARG A 176 -7.40 -11.24 2.59
CA ARG A 176 -7.84 -10.09 3.41
C ARG A 176 -8.05 -8.81 2.60
N ILE A 177 -8.70 -8.95 1.45
CA ILE A 177 -9.05 -7.85 0.56
C ILE A 177 -10.50 -7.46 0.76
N TYR A 178 -10.71 -6.19 1.01
CA TYR A 178 -12.03 -5.61 1.27
C TYR A 178 -12.27 -4.43 0.34
N GLN A 179 -13.54 -4.16 0.02
CA GLN A 179 -13.95 -3.00 -0.76
C GLN A 179 -14.80 -2.08 0.10
N ARG A 180 -14.56 -0.78 0.01
CA ARG A 180 -15.40 0.24 0.64
C ARG A 180 -16.83 0.13 0.11
N LYS A 181 -17.81 0.00 1.02
CA LYS A 181 -19.24 0.10 0.65
C LYS A 181 -19.62 1.54 0.37
N GLU A 182 -20.59 1.75 -0.49
CA GLU A 182 -21.23 3.05 -0.68
C GLU A 182 -21.88 3.53 0.62
N ARG A 183 -21.92 4.83 0.80
CA ARG A 183 -22.68 5.40 1.92
C ARG A 183 -24.18 5.24 1.61
N THR A 184 -24.86 4.42 2.39
CA THR A 184 -26.33 4.36 2.41
C THR A 184 -26.89 5.57 3.10
#